data_11682b766106a97ab1569325b9508aa2
#
_entry.id   11682b766106a97ab1569325b9508aa2
#
_cell.length_a   1.000
_cell.length_b   1.000
_cell.length_c   1.000
_cell.angle_alpha   90.00
_cell.angle_beta   90.00
_cell.angle_gamma   90.00
#
_symmetry.space_group_name_H-M   'P 1'
#
loop_
_entity.id
_entity.type
_entity.pdbx_description
1 polymer ?
#
loop_
_entity_poly.entity_id
_entity_poly.type
_entity_poly.pdbx_seq_one_letter_code
_entity_poly.pdbx_strand_id
1 'polypeptide(L)'
;MHDIHFLFVILWQINKNIMDIVQIKDKKFRISIPESVIKERVKAVAQRINHDMAGKNPLMLAVLNGSFIFAADLMREITIPCEISFVKLASYEGTTSTGKITEVIGINEDLQGRTIVIVEDIVDTGLTMQRMVETLGTRNPESIHICSLLVKPEKLKVELDIEYAAMNIPNDFIVGYGLDYDQQGRNLRDIYTVID
;
A
#
# COMPACT_ATOMS: atom_id res chain seq x y z
N MET A 1 -35.46 -29.16 19.63
CA MET A 1 -35.10 -27.73 19.58
C MET A 1 -33.60 -27.47 19.45
N HIS A 2 -32.70 -28.41 19.74
CA HIS A 2 -31.23 -28.23 19.61
C HIS A 2 -30.73 -28.29 18.18
N ASP A 3 -31.38 -29.07 17.30
CA ASP A 3 -30.91 -29.30 15.92
C ASP A 3 -31.06 -28.11 14.99
N ILE A 4 -32.07 -27.25 15.19
CA ILE A 4 -32.32 -26.09 14.33
C ILE A 4 -31.23 -25.01 14.57
N HIS A 5 -30.81 -24.84 15.81
CA HIS A 5 -29.79 -23.84 16.15
C HIS A 5 -28.41 -24.26 15.59
N PHE A 6 -28.10 -25.56 15.67
CA PHE A 6 -26.87 -26.12 15.10
C PHE A 6 -26.84 -26.02 13.58
N LEU A 7 -27.96 -26.30 12.90
CA LEU A 7 -28.09 -26.14 11.45
C LEU A 7 -27.96 -24.68 11.01
N PHE A 8 -28.51 -23.76 11.79
CA PHE A 8 -28.41 -22.32 11.52
C PHE A 8 -26.97 -21.81 11.66
N VAL A 9 -26.24 -22.28 12.68
CA VAL A 9 -24.82 -21.96 12.87
C VAL A 9 -23.97 -22.51 11.74
N ILE A 10 -24.21 -23.76 11.30
CA ILE A 10 -23.50 -24.36 10.17
C ILE A 10 -23.78 -23.61 8.87
N LEU A 11 -25.04 -23.32 8.57
CA LEU A 11 -25.43 -22.56 7.38
C LEU A 11 -24.89 -21.14 7.40
N TRP A 12 -24.84 -20.49 8.56
CA TRP A 12 -24.24 -19.18 8.73
C TRP A 12 -22.72 -19.23 8.51
N GLN A 13 -22.04 -20.24 9.05
CA GLN A 13 -20.61 -20.46 8.86
C GLN A 13 -20.26 -20.77 7.39
N ILE A 14 -21.08 -21.60 6.72
CA ILE A 14 -20.92 -21.91 5.29
C ILE A 14 -21.16 -20.66 4.43
N ASN A 15 -22.22 -19.89 4.70
CA ASN A 15 -22.48 -18.64 3.99
C ASN A 15 -21.38 -17.60 4.21
N LYS A 16 -20.85 -17.49 5.43
CA LYS A 16 -19.72 -16.60 5.73
C LYS A 16 -18.49 -17.00 4.93
N ASN A 17 -18.14 -18.29 4.89
CA ASN A 17 -17.01 -18.80 4.12
C ASN A 17 -17.17 -18.62 2.59
N ILE A 18 -18.41 -18.58 2.07
CA ILE A 18 -18.69 -18.33 0.65
C ILE A 18 -18.63 -16.82 0.34
N MET A 19 -19.06 -15.97 1.27
CA MET A 19 -18.97 -14.49 1.11
C MET A 19 -17.53 -13.95 1.15
N ASP A 20 -16.61 -14.72 1.70
CA ASP A 20 -15.20 -14.33 1.85
C ASP A 20 -14.35 -14.62 0.60
N ILE A 21 -14.95 -15.17 -0.48
CA ILE A 21 -14.26 -15.52 -1.73
C ILE A 21 -14.79 -14.65 -2.87
N VAL A 22 -13.86 -14.06 -3.61
CA VAL A 22 -14.15 -13.34 -4.85
C VAL A 22 -13.41 -13.97 -6.01
N GLN A 23 -14.02 -13.98 -7.19
CA GLN A 23 -13.37 -14.35 -8.44
C GLN A 23 -13.01 -13.10 -9.21
N ILE A 24 -11.75 -12.97 -9.61
CA ILE A 24 -11.25 -11.93 -10.50
C ILE A 24 -10.60 -12.65 -11.68
N LYS A 25 -11.22 -12.53 -12.86
CA LYS A 25 -10.80 -13.23 -14.08
C LYS A 25 -10.72 -14.75 -13.85
N ASP A 26 -9.55 -15.33 -14.02
CA ASP A 26 -9.25 -16.75 -13.93
C ASP A 26 -8.87 -17.21 -12.51
N LYS A 27 -8.74 -16.31 -11.54
CA LYS A 27 -8.29 -16.62 -10.18
C LYS A 27 -9.36 -16.39 -9.13
N LYS A 28 -9.30 -17.20 -8.08
CA LYS A 28 -10.10 -17.03 -6.86
C LYS A 28 -9.23 -16.49 -5.73
N PHE A 29 -9.83 -15.62 -4.94
CA PHE A 29 -9.18 -14.94 -3.83
C PHE A 29 -10.06 -15.02 -2.60
N ARG A 30 -9.44 -15.20 -1.43
CA ARG A 30 -10.11 -15.20 -0.12
C ARG A 30 -9.65 -14.02 0.70
N ILE A 31 -10.54 -13.43 1.50
CA ILE A 31 -10.18 -12.40 2.47
C ILE A 31 -9.04 -12.91 3.36
N SER A 32 -7.95 -12.16 3.39
CA SER A 32 -6.81 -12.39 4.28
C SER A 32 -6.66 -11.29 5.31
N ILE A 33 -6.94 -10.02 4.95
CA ILE A 33 -6.87 -8.89 5.87
C ILE A 33 -8.18 -8.08 5.73
N PRO A 34 -9.07 -8.13 6.74
CA PRO A 34 -10.30 -7.35 6.75
C PRO A 34 -10.07 -5.84 6.80
N GLU A 35 -10.98 -5.06 6.20
CA GLU A 35 -10.96 -3.57 6.20
C GLU A 35 -10.79 -2.99 7.62
N SER A 36 -11.43 -3.60 8.62
CA SER A 36 -11.32 -3.14 10.00
C SER A 36 -9.89 -3.19 10.54
N VAL A 37 -9.17 -4.27 10.22
CA VAL A 37 -7.74 -4.41 10.57
C VAL A 37 -6.89 -3.41 9.79
N ILE A 38 -7.16 -3.23 8.50
CA ILE A 38 -6.43 -2.26 7.67
C ILE A 38 -6.58 -0.86 8.27
N LYS A 39 -7.80 -0.44 8.57
CA LYS A 39 -8.08 0.89 9.16
C LYS A 39 -7.39 1.11 10.50
N GLU A 40 -7.37 0.10 11.36
CA GLU A 40 -6.64 0.17 12.63
C GLU A 40 -5.14 0.40 12.41
N ARG A 41 -4.55 -0.32 11.46
CA ARG A 41 -3.12 -0.19 11.14
C ARG A 41 -2.79 1.15 10.49
N VAL A 42 -3.64 1.64 9.57
CA VAL A 42 -3.51 2.97 8.97
C VAL A 42 -3.52 4.06 10.05
N LYS A 43 -4.47 3.98 10.98
CA LYS A 43 -4.55 4.92 12.11
C LYS A 43 -3.29 4.88 12.98
N ALA A 44 -2.76 3.70 13.29
CA ALA A 44 -1.54 3.56 14.08
C ALA A 44 -0.32 4.18 13.38
N VAL A 45 -0.18 3.98 12.06
CA VAL A 45 0.88 4.61 11.26
C VAL A 45 0.72 6.12 11.21
N ALA A 46 -0.50 6.61 10.98
CA ALA A 46 -0.78 8.05 10.97
C ALA A 46 -0.41 8.73 12.30
N GLN A 47 -0.70 8.08 13.44
CA GLN A 47 -0.32 8.60 14.75
C GLN A 47 1.21 8.76 14.90
N ARG A 48 1.98 7.80 14.39
CA ARG A 48 3.46 7.90 14.38
C ARG A 48 3.91 9.06 13.50
N ILE A 49 3.38 9.18 12.29
CA ILE A 49 3.70 10.30 11.38
C ILE A 49 3.33 11.64 12.02
N ASN A 50 2.15 11.77 12.64
CA ASN A 50 1.72 12.98 13.33
C ASN A 50 2.69 13.40 14.45
N HIS A 51 3.24 12.40 15.17
CA HIS A 51 4.21 12.66 16.22
C HIS A 51 5.58 13.07 15.65
N ASP A 52 6.13 12.30 14.71
CA ASP A 52 7.50 12.41 14.24
C ASP A 52 7.69 13.59 13.26
N MET A 53 6.60 13.96 12.55
CA MET A 53 6.58 15.02 11.54
C MET A 53 5.96 16.33 12.04
N ALA A 54 5.68 16.44 13.34
CA ALA A 54 5.14 17.68 13.92
C ALA A 54 6.05 18.86 13.62
N GLY A 55 5.48 19.93 13.04
CA GLY A 55 6.18 21.15 12.67
C GLY A 55 7.00 21.09 11.36
N LYS A 56 7.08 19.95 10.68
CA LYS A 56 7.88 19.78 9.45
C LYS A 56 7.11 20.05 8.16
N ASN A 57 5.78 20.14 8.19
CA ASN A 57 4.91 20.29 7.01
C ASN A 57 5.29 19.33 5.86
N PRO A 58 5.25 18.00 6.08
CA PRO A 58 5.75 17.05 5.11
C PRO A 58 4.94 17.06 3.80
N LEU A 59 5.62 16.78 2.69
CA LEU A 59 4.99 16.44 1.42
C LEU A 59 4.74 14.93 1.40
N MET A 60 3.46 14.54 1.47
CA MET A 60 3.03 13.15 1.28
C MET A 60 3.03 12.85 -0.22
N LEU A 61 3.91 11.98 -0.69
CA LEU A 61 4.07 11.67 -2.11
C LEU A 61 3.53 10.26 -2.40
N ALA A 62 2.29 10.18 -2.86
CA ALA A 62 1.61 8.91 -3.09
C ALA A 62 1.92 8.30 -4.46
N VAL A 63 2.31 7.03 -4.47
CA VAL A 63 2.70 6.30 -5.68
C VAL A 63 1.49 5.61 -6.31
N LEU A 64 1.08 6.08 -7.45
CA LEU A 64 -0.08 5.55 -8.18
C LEU A 64 0.29 4.31 -9.02
N ASN A 65 -0.66 3.37 -9.26
CA ASN A 65 -2.10 3.49 -8.92
C ASN A 65 -2.46 2.84 -7.56
N GLY A 66 -1.68 1.89 -7.04
CA GLY A 66 -2.09 1.02 -5.95
C GLY A 66 -2.34 1.75 -4.63
N SER A 67 -1.56 2.79 -4.34
CA SER A 67 -1.63 3.50 -3.06
C SER A 67 -2.84 4.42 -2.87
N PHE A 68 -3.70 4.63 -3.88
CA PHE A 68 -4.72 5.70 -3.84
C PHE A 68 -5.72 5.58 -2.69
N ILE A 69 -6.15 4.36 -2.33
CA ILE A 69 -7.07 4.14 -1.20
C ILE A 69 -6.31 4.35 0.11
N PHE A 70 -5.13 3.73 0.23
CA PHE A 70 -4.28 3.90 1.41
C PHE A 70 -3.94 5.37 1.66
N ALA A 71 -3.52 6.10 0.63
CA ALA A 71 -3.21 7.52 0.74
C ALA A 71 -4.43 8.34 1.21
N ALA A 72 -5.62 8.05 0.67
CA ALA A 72 -6.85 8.74 1.07
C ALA A 72 -7.22 8.49 2.53
N ASP A 73 -7.13 7.24 2.99
CA ASP A 73 -7.45 6.89 4.38
C ASP A 73 -6.36 7.40 5.33
N LEU A 74 -5.07 7.31 4.95
CA LEU A 74 -3.97 7.87 5.73
C LEU A 74 -4.14 9.38 5.94
N MET A 75 -4.42 10.14 4.87
CA MET A 75 -4.60 11.59 4.94
C MET A 75 -5.74 12.03 5.85
N ARG A 76 -6.79 11.22 6.01
CA ARG A 76 -7.89 11.49 6.95
C ARG A 76 -7.48 11.35 8.41
N GLU A 77 -6.44 10.56 8.70
CA GLU A 77 -5.89 10.35 10.04
C GLU A 77 -4.69 11.27 10.35
N ILE A 78 -4.12 11.98 9.34
CA ILE A 78 -3.09 12.99 9.56
C ILE A 78 -3.72 14.27 10.13
N THR A 79 -3.18 14.75 11.23
CA THR A 79 -3.70 15.92 11.97
C THR A 79 -2.75 17.12 11.96
N ILE A 80 -1.53 16.92 11.49
CA ILE A 80 -0.54 18.00 11.31
C ILE A 80 -0.70 18.67 9.93
N PRO A 81 -0.27 19.94 9.75
CA PRO A 81 -0.15 20.53 8.43
C PRO A 81 0.71 19.65 7.51
N CYS A 82 0.23 19.35 6.32
CA CYS A 82 0.93 18.57 5.30
C CYS A 82 0.39 18.90 3.92
N GLU A 83 1.15 18.55 2.90
CA GLU A 83 0.74 18.61 1.50
C GLU A 83 0.66 17.19 0.93
N ILE A 84 -0.10 16.99 -0.14
CA ILE A 84 -0.13 15.71 -0.88
C ILE A 84 0.07 15.95 -2.36
N SER A 85 0.92 15.12 -2.96
CA SER A 85 1.09 15.02 -4.40
C SER A 85 1.15 13.56 -4.82
N PHE A 86 1.08 13.32 -6.12
CA PHE A 86 1.03 11.99 -6.69
C PHE A 86 2.11 11.81 -7.74
N VAL A 87 2.72 10.63 -7.73
CA VAL A 87 3.66 10.20 -8.76
C VAL A 87 3.19 8.88 -9.35
N LYS A 88 3.36 8.71 -10.65
CA LYS A 88 3.11 7.42 -11.31
C LYS A 88 4.38 6.97 -12.01
N LEU A 89 4.88 5.82 -11.59
CA LEU A 89 6.05 5.19 -12.18
C LEU A 89 5.61 4.16 -13.23
N ALA A 90 6.23 4.16 -14.40
CA ALA A 90 6.09 3.08 -15.36
C ALA A 90 7.38 2.26 -15.35
N SER A 91 7.25 0.95 -15.13
CA SER A 91 8.30 0.01 -15.46
C SER A 91 8.23 -0.28 -16.97
N TYR A 92 9.26 0.06 -17.71
CA TYR A 92 9.39 -0.42 -19.09
C TYR A 92 9.83 -1.89 -19.06
N GLU A 93 8.89 -2.80 -19.35
CA GLU A 93 9.20 -4.15 -19.78
C GLU A 93 9.58 -4.10 -21.28
N GLY A 94 10.78 -3.67 -21.57
CA GLY A 94 11.35 -3.71 -22.93
C GLY A 94 12.60 -4.57 -22.94
N THR A 95 12.86 -5.26 -24.05
CA THR A 95 13.95 -6.22 -24.29
C THR A 95 15.38 -5.66 -24.15
N THR A 96 15.51 -4.39 -23.77
CA THR A 96 16.77 -3.75 -23.35
C THR A 96 16.52 -2.97 -22.08
N SER A 97 16.60 -3.65 -20.93
CA SER A 97 16.44 -3.03 -19.62
C SER A 97 17.61 -2.10 -19.31
N THR A 98 17.52 -0.84 -19.68
CA THR A 98 18.44 0.20 -19.19
C THR A 98 18.16 0.57 -17.72
N GLY A 99 17.22 -0.08 -17.07
CA GLY A 99 16.87 0.14 -15.67
C GLY A 99 16.29 1.53 -15.37
N LYS A 100 15.94 2.34 -16.38
CA LYS A 100 15.34 3.65 -16.16
C LYS A 100 13.86 3.50 -15.79
N ILE A 101 13.48 3.99 -14.62
CA ILE A 101 12.08 4.26 -14.27
C ILE A 101 11.69 5.53 -15.03
N THR A 102 10.63 5.47 -15.81
CA THR A 102 10.06 6.65 -16.45
C THR A 102 8.89 7.13 -15.60
N GLU A 103 8.96 8.36 -15.12
CA GLU A 103 7.81 9.02 -14.50
C GLU A 103 6.75 9.28 -15.57
N VAL A 104 5.54 8.72 -15.38
CA VAL A 104 4.38 8.97 -16.25
C VAL A 104 3.60 10.19 -15.76
N ILE A 105 3.55 10.36 -14.44
CA ILE A 105 3.09 11.56 -13.76
C ILE A 105 4.28 12.01 -12.92
N GLY A 106 4.89 13.13 -13.30
CA GLY A 106 6.08 13.65 -12.65
C GLY A 106 5.75 14.55 -11.47
N ILE A 107 6.75 14.75 -10.64
CA ILE A 107 6.70 15.64 -9.47
C ILE A 107 7.03 17.05 -9.95
N ASN A 108 6.05 17.94 -9.89
CA ASN A 108 6.20 19.35 -10.30
C ASN A 108 6.61 20.27 -9.14
N GLU A 109 6.51 19.79 -7.91
CA GLU A 109 6.84 20.51 -6.70
C GLU A 109 8.35 20.70 -6.57
N ASP A 110 8.77 21.84 -6.02
CA ASP A 110 10.14 22.02 -5.57
C ASP A 110 10.35 21.19 -4.30
N LEU A 111 11.33 20.30 -4.34
CA LEU A 111 11.64 19.39 -3.23
C LEU A 111 12.80 19.88 -2.37
N GLN A 112 13.49 20.95 -2.77
CA GLN A 112 14.65 21.42 -2.03
C GLN A 112 14.29 21.82 -0.59
N GLY A 113 14.96 21.21 0.37
CA GLY A 113 14.74 21.46 1.79
C GLY A 113 13.39 20.98 2.33
N ARG A 114 12.65 20.14 1.58
CA ARG A 114 11.36 19.60 2.01
C ARG A 114 11.54 18.25 2.71
N THR A 115 10.75 18.02 3.74
CA THR A 115 10.54 16.66 4.29
C THR A 115 9.53 15.93 3.41
N ILE A 116 9.89 14.75 2.89
CA ILE A 116 9.07 13.94 2.00
C ILE A 116 8.69 12.64 2.69
N VAL A 117 7.43 12.25 2.63
CA VAL A 117 6.94 10.94 3.04
C VAL A 117 6.37 10.24 1.79
N ILE A 118 7.08 9.25 1.27
CA ILE A 118 6.61 8.42 0.18
C ILE A 118 5.50 7.51 0.71
N VAL A 119 4.33 7.48 0.05
CA VAL A 119 3.18 6.65 0.43
C VAL A 119 2.98 5.57 -0.62
N GLU A 120 3.19 4.30 -0.24
CA GLU A 120 3.17 3.14 -1.12
C GLU A 120 2.18 2.09 -0.62
N ASP A 121 1.51 1.39 -1.53
CA ASP A 121 0.61 0.29 -1.18
C ASP A 121 1.38 -0.95 -0.71
N ILE A 122 2.44 -1.32 -1.42
CA ILE A 122 3.25 -2.50 -1.09
C ILE A 122 4.72 -2.32 -1.48
N VAL A 123 5.60 -2.61 -0.54
CA VAL A 123 7.03 -2.82 -0.82
C VAL A 123 7.29 -4.32 -0.93
N ASP A 124 7.52 -4.77 -2.16
CA ASP A 124 7.77 -6.17 -2.50
C ASP A 124 9.29 -6.46 -2.48
N THR A 125 9.99 -6.17 -3.57
CA THR A 125 11.45 -6.37 -3.66
C THR A 125 12.28 -5.19 -3.14
N GLY A 126 11.66 -4.04 -2.95
CA GLY A 126 12.31 -2.80 -2.55
C GLY A 126 13.03 -2.04 -3.66
N LEU A 127 13.28 -2.67 -4.81
CA LEU A 127 14.08 -2.07 -5.90
C LEU A 127 13.48 -0.78 -6.47
N THR A 128 12.16 -0.73 -6.64
CA THR A 128 11.46 0.47 -7.12
C THR A 128 11.60 1.61 -6.11
N MET A 129 11.41 1.28 -4.84
CA MET A 129 11.48 2.26 -3.75
C MET A 129 12.90 2.80 -3.57
N GLN A 130 13.93 1.93 -3.63
CA GLN A 130 15.32 2.35 -3.59
C GLN A 130 15.62 3.39 -4.69
N ARG A 131 15.25 3.08 -5.94
CA ARG A 131 15.47 4.00 -7.06
C ARG A 131 14.70 5.31 -6.90
N MET A 132 13.50 5.24 -6.34
CA MET A 132 12.71 6.44 -6.06
C MET A 132 13.39 7.33 -5.03
N VAL A 133 13.89 6.78 -3.92
CA VAL A 133 14.64 7.50 -2.90
C VAL A 133 15.91 8.12 -3.50
N GLU A 134 16.67 7.37 -4.30
CA GLU A 134 17.86 7.88 -5.00
C GLU A 134 17.51 9.06 -5.94
N THR A 135 16.43 8.92 -6.72
CA THR A 135 15.98 9.98 -7.65
C THR A 135 15.53 11.24 -6.92
N LEU A 136 14.73 11.10 -5.86
CA LEU A 136 14.28 12.21 -5.04
C LEU A 136 15.46 12.90 -4.33
N GLY A 137 16.43 12.12 -3.86
CA GLY A 137 17.64 12.63 -3.22
C GLY A 137 18.44 13.60 -4.09
N THR A 138 18.40 13.45 -5.43
CA THR A 138 19.07 14.39 -6.36
C THR A 138 18.48 15.80 -6.35
N ARG A 139 17.27 15.99 -5.80
CA ARG A 139 16.58 17.28 -5.67
C ARG A 139 16.82 17.98 -4.33
N ASN A 140 17.77 17.49 -3.52
CA ASN A 140 18.19 18.05 -2.23
C ASN A 140 17.04 18.27 -1.22
N PRO A 141 16.17 17.27 -0.95
CA PRO A 141 15.20 17.36 0.13
C PRO A 141 15.91 17.41 1.50
N GLU A 142 15.22 17.88 2.53
CA GLU A 142 15.72 17.80 3.91
C GLU A 142 15.78 16.34 4.39
N SER A 143 14.72 15.57 4.11
CA SER A 143 14.65 14.15 4.45
C SER A 143 13.64 13.43 3.55
N ILE A 144 13.83 12.10 3.40
CA ILE A 144 12.92 11.21 2.70
C ILE A 144 12.60 10.06 3.63
N HIS A 145 11.32 9.80 3.85
CA HIS A 145 10.78 8.74 4.68
C HIS A 145 9.85 7.84 3.86
N ILE A 146 9.75 6.57 4.22
CA ILE A 146 8.90 5.61 3.51
C ILE A 146 7.75 5.18 4.42
N CYS A 147 6.51 5.38 3.92
CA CYS A 147 5.28 4.90 4.50
C CYS A 147 4.66 3.86 3.58
N SER A 148 4.61 2.60 4.00
CA SER A 148 4.02 1.51 3.21
C SER A 148 2.89 0.83 3.97
N LEU A 149 1.77 0.57 3.29
CA LEU A 149 0.69 -0.21 3.88
C LEU A 149 1.15 -1.65 4.12
N LEU A 150 1.81 -2.24 3.13
CA LEU A 150 2.26 -3.63 3.17
C LEU A 150 3.76 -3.73 2.86
N VAL A 151 4.43 -4.63 3.56
CA VAL A 151 5.84 -4.97 3.29
C VAL A 151 5.97 -6.49 3.23
N LYS A 152 6.74 -7.01 2.29
CA LYS A 152 7.15 -8.43 2.21
C LYS A 152 8.62 -8.56 2.61
N PRO A 153 8.94 -8.69 3.92
CA PRO A 153 10.33 -8.65 4.39
C PRO A 153 11.21 -9.73 3.78
N GLU A 154 10.66 -10.95 3.58
CA GLU A 154 11.39 -12.08 3.00
C GLU A 154 11.72 -11.93 1.52
N LYS A 155 11.08 -10.97 0.84
CA LYS A 155 11.26 -10.73 -0.60
C LYS A 155 12.15 -9.55 -0.91
N LEU A 156 12.50 -8.76 0.10
CA LEU A 156 13.40 -7.62 -0.07
C LEU A 156 14.74 -8.07 -0.64
N LYS A 157 15.19 -7.40 -1.69
CA LYS A 157 16.48 -7.63 -2.36
C LYS A 157 17.50 -6.55 -2.06
N VAL A 158 17.07 -5.48 -1.40
CA VAL A 158 17.88 -4.32 -1.03
C VAL A 158 17.62 -3.97 0.42
N GLU A 159 18.62 -3.40 1.07
CA GLU A 159 18.45 -2.80 2.38
C GLU A 159 17.69 -1.49 2.21
N LEU A 160 16.57 -1.38 2.90
CA LEU A 160 15.65 -0.25 2.80
C LEU A 160 15.07 0.04 4.17
N ASP A 161 15.24 1.26 4.65
CA ASP A 161 14.59 1.71 5.87
C ASP A 161 13.15 2.11 5.56
N ILE A 162 12.20 1.33 6.08
CA ILE A 162 10.75 1.58 5.94
C ILE A 162 10.23 1.99 7.31
N GLU A 163 10.34 3.26 7.63
CA GLU A 163 10.05 3.79 8.98
C GLU A 163 8.58 3.59 9.37
N TYR A 164 7.67 3.70 8.40
CA TYR A 164 6.22 3.65 8.64
C TYR A 164 5.56 2.46 7.93
N ALA A 165 6.02 1.25 8.23
CA ALA A 165 5.33 0.04 7.78
C ALA A 165 4.06 -0.19 8.62
N ALA A 166 2.90 -0.33 7.97
CA ALA A 166 1.65 -0.65 8.66
C ALA A 166 1.54 -2.14 8.97
N MET A 167 1.90 -3.01 8.01
CA MET A 167 1.83 -4.46 8.17
C MET A 167 2.93 -5.17 7.38
N ASN A 168 3.54 -6.19 8.00
CA ASN A 168 4.35 -7.17 7.30
C ASN A 168 3.47 -8.36 6.87
N ILE A 169 3.65 -8.81 5.65
CA ILE A 169 2.88 -9.93 5.07
C ILE A 169 3.81 -10.98 4.45
N PRO A 170 3.36 -12.25 4.34
CA PRO A 170 4.10 -13.28 3.61
C PRO A 170 4.15 -12.99 2.11
N ASN A 171 4.88 -13.81 1.35
CA ASN A 171 5.05 -13.65 -0.08
C ASN A 171 3.85 -14.19 -0.89
N ASP A 172 2.63 -13.82 -0.52
CA ASP A 172 1.42 -14.21 -1.22
C ASP A 172 1.09 -13.24 -2.36
N PHE A 173 0.32 -13.72 -3.35
CA PHE A 173 -0.28 -12.87 -4.36
C PHE A 173 -1.62 -12.34 -3.83
N ILE A 174 -1.75 -11.01 -3.76
CA ILE A 174 -2.85 -10.33 -3.09
C ILE A 174 -3.49 -9.27 -3.99
N VAL A 175 -4.77 -8.99 -3.72
CA VAL A 175 -5.56 -7.94 -4.38
C VAL A 175 -6.47 -7.25 -3.37
N GLY A 176 -7.03 -6.12 -3.75
CA GLY A 176 -7.94 -5.35 -2.91
C GLY A 176 -7.29 -4.17 -2.24
N TYR A 177 -8.11 -3.24 -1.72
CA TYR A 177 -7.69 -2.01 -1.07
C TYR A 177 -6.65 -1.20 -1.87
N GLY A 178 -6.89 -1.08 -3.18
CA GLY A 178 -5.98 -0.39 -4.12
C GLY A 178 -5.14 -1.32 -4.99
N LEU A 179 -4.78 -2.51 -4.48
CA LEU A 179 -4.02 -3.53 -5.20
C LEU A 179 -4.89 -4.23 -6.26
N ASP A 180 -4.28 -4.64 -7.37
CA ASP A 180 -4.99 -5.22 -8.51
C ASP A 180 -4.44 -6.56 -8.98
N TYR A 181 -5.31 -7.23 -9.74
CA TYR A 181 -4.95 -8.27 -10.67
C TYR A 181 -5.44 -7.86 -12.06
N ASP A 182 -4.50 -7.53 -12.95
CA ASP A 182 -4.77 -7.09 -14.32
C ASP A 182 -5.86 -5.99 -14.39
N GLN A 183 -5.65 -4.91 -13.63
CA GLN A 183 -6.47 -3.70 -13.48
C GLN A 183 -7.81 -3.90 -12.76
N GLN A 184 -8.11 -5.08 -12.23
CA GLN A 184 -9.34 -5.37 -11.49
C GLN A 184 -9.06 -5.65 -10.00
N GLY A 185 -10.07 -5.45 -9.15
CA GLY A 185 -10.00 -5.74 -7.72
C GLY A 185 -9.62 -4.57 -6.83
N ARG A 186 -9.13 -3.44 -7.37
CA ARG A 186 -8.70 -2.27 -6.56
C ARG A 186 -9.80 -1.71 -5.67
N ASN A 187 -11.06 -1.85 -6.06
CA ASN A 187 -12.24 -1.36 -5.35
C ASN A 187 -12.72 -2.25 -4.20
N LEU A 188 -12.14 -3.42 -4.03
CA LEU A 188 -12.46 -4.28 -2.91
C LEU A 188 -12.02 -3.63 -1.60
N ARG A 189 -12.84 -3.77 -0.54
CA ARG A 189 -12.58 -3.12 0.74
C ARG A 189 -11.50 -3.81 1.56
N ASP A 190 -11.48 -5.14 1.48
CA ASP A 190 -10.54 -6.00 2.18
C ASP A 190 -9.33 -6.31 1.29
N ILE A 191 -8.28 -6.86 1.86
CA ILE A 191 -7.20 -7.50 1.11
C ILE A 191 -7.47 -8.99 1.04
N TYR A 192 -7.34 -9.53 -0.16
CA TYR A 192 -7.61 -10.91 -0.48
C TYR A 192 -6.33 -11.58 -0.99
N THR A 193 -6.13 -12.83 -0.61
CA THR A 193 -5.03 -13.69 -1.07
C THR A 193 -5.55 -14.73 -2.06
N VAL A 194 -4.78 -14.98 -3.11
CA VAL A 194 -5.08 -16.02 -4.10
C VAL A 194 -5.13 -17.39 -3.44
N ILE A 195 -6.09 -18.24 -3.85
CA ILE A 195 -6.29 -19.59 -3.30
C ILE A 195 -6.16 -20.71 -4.34
N ASP A 196 -6.01 -20.37 -5.61
CA ASP A 196 -5.80 -21.29 -6.77
C ASP A 196 -5.11 -20.55 -7.93
#